data_649563e861f6f2586099d77cfb5221d1
#
_entry.id   649563e861f6f2586099d77cfb5221d1
#
_cell.length_a   1.000
_cell.length_b   1.000
_cell.length_c   1.000
_cell.angle_alpha   90.00
_cell.angle_beta   90.00
_cell.angle_gamma   90.00
#
_symmetry.space_group_name_H-M   'P 1'
#
loop_
_entity.id
_entity.type
_entity.pdbx_description
1 polymer ?
#
loop_
_entity_poly.entity_id
_entity_poly.type
_entity_poly.pdbx_seq_one_letter_code
_entity_poly.pdbx_strand_id
1 'polypeptide(L)'
;MTQIEELQAKLDYLIAMQKRQFEPVRQVTLYDWLDEYLRTYKIGRVCDSRAYEIESVIRLHIKPHVANKLLCEYLPCDIENALNCVRNSRTRETTYQVYNESFRLARKNRLVITNIMDDVKRVHHNRKKGRALSSKEQSKLLKIIQGNKFESYYKFLLLSGARKSEGLSVTAEDIDYKNNTIHIRGTKTLGSDRVIPMSKALRELVTAIDIKHGWLFTYTQNQINKAWQRLQKAHNVNYPLHTLRHTFATRCLEQGVSIRVVQKWLGHSKIDTTAKIYTHVLSSFEREECQKLKF
;
A
#
# COMPACT_ATOMS: atom_id res chain seq x y z
N MET A 1 34.04 -55.21 22.42
CA MET A 1 34.04 -53.95 21.63
C MET A 1 35.24 -53.14 22.05
N THR A 2 36.08 -52.78 21.11
CA THR A 2 37.24 -51.92 21.42
C THR A 2 36.73 -50.47 21.60
N GLN A 3 37.47 -49.70 22.40
CA GLN A 3 37.14 -48.28 22.65
C GLN A 3 36.98 -47.49 21.34
N ILE A 4 37.61 -47.93 20.26
CA ILE A 4 37.53 -47.39 18.90
C ILE A 4 36.16 -47.68 18.27
N GLU A 5 35.61 -48.89 18.40
CA GLU A 5 34.30 -49.27 17.90
C GLU A 5 33.17 -48.49 18.58
N GLU A 6 33.31 -48.18 19.85
CA GLU A 6 32.35 -47.39 20.62
C GLU A 6 32.37 -45.90 20.23
N LEU A 7 33.54 -45.36 19.94
CA LEU A 7 33.73 -44.02 19.41
C LEU A 7 33.17 -43.88 17.99
N GLN A 8 33.40 -44.89 17.15
CA GLN A 8 32.87 -44.95 15.77
C GLN A 8 31.36 -44.98 15.79
N ALA A 9 30.74 -45.82 16.63
CA ALA A 9 29.28 -45.89 16.76
C ALA A 9 28.65 -44.58 17.27
N LYS A 10 29.34 -43.90 18.22
CA LYS A 10 28.91 -42.55 18.66
C LYS A 10 29.03 -41.50 17.57
N LEU A 11 30.10 -41.52 16.79
CA LEU A 11 30.29 -40.62 15.66
C LEU A 11 29.22 -40.84 14.58
N ASP A 12 28.97 -42.09 14.23
CA ASP A 12 27.91 -42.44 13.23
C ASP A 12 26.52 -42.06 13.72
N TYR A 13 26.25 -42.23 15.03
CA TYR A 13 25.01 -41.77 15.64
C TYR A 13 24.88 -40.25 15.58
N LEU A 14 25.93 -39.50 15.89
CA LEU A 14 25.93 -38.03 15.80
C LEU A 14 25.79 -37.53 14.37
N ILE A 15 26.46 -38.20 13.41
CA ILE A 15 26.34 -37.91 11.98
C ILE A 15 24.90 -38.20 11.49
N ALA A 16 24.31 -39.32 11.92
CA ALA A 16 22.92 -39.66 11.59
C ALA A 16 21.91 -38.69 12.21
N MET A 17 22.15 -38.27 13.47
CA MET A 17 21.33 -37.22 14.11
C MET A 17 21.45 -35.88 13.38
N GLN A 18 22.68 -35.50 13.02
CA GLN A 18 22.94 -34.26 12.29
C GLN A 18 22.30 -34.27 10.88
N LYS A 19 22.42 -35.41 10.16
CA LYS A 19 21.73 -35.61 8.90
C LYS A 19 20.20 -35.50 9.05
N ARG A 20 19.56 -36.15 10.04
CA ARG A 20 18.13 -36.04 10.31
C ARG A 20 17.67 -34.65 10.65
N GLN A 21 18.49 -33.84 11.29
CA GLN A 21 18.18 -32.43 11.55
C GLN A 21 18.25 -31.55 10.31
N PHE A 22 19.00 -31.96 9.28
CA PHE A 22 19.29 -31.18 8.08
C PHE A 22 18.62 -31.74 6.80
N GLU A 23 17.93 -32.89 6.87
CA GLU A 23 17.16 -33.35 5.71
C GLU A 23 15.79 -32.71 5.64
N PRO A 24 15.35 -32.29 4.43
CA PRO A 24 13.99 -31.82 4.24
C PRO A 24 12.97 -32.91 4.65
N VAL A 25 11.92 -32.52 5.36
CA VAL A 25 10.85 -33.45 5.81
C VAL A 25 10.15 -34.08 4.61
N ARG A 26 10.02 -33.33 3.51
CA ARG A 26 9.50 -33.79 2.23
C ARG A 26 10.12 -33.00 1.08
N GLN A 27 10.22 -33.65 -0.07
CA GLN A 27 10.58 -32.98 -1.32
C GLN A 27 9.32 -32.37 -1.94
N VAL A 28 9.40 -31.09 -2.31
CA VAL A 28 8.29 -30.34 -2.90
C VAL A 28 8.83 -29.41 -3.98
N THR A 29 8.07 -29.26 -5.08
CA THR A 29 8.44 -28.33 -6.14
C THR A 29 8.10 -26.90 -5.74
N LEU A 30 8.73 -25.91 -6.39
CA LEU A 30 8.42 -24.50 -6.13
C LEU A 30 6.95 -24.18 -6.39
N TYR A 31 6.37 -24.72 -7.47
CA TYR A 31 4.99 -24.38 -7.82
C TYR A 31 4.00 -24.94 -6.80
N ASP A 32 4.19 -26.20 -6.38
CA ASP A 32 3.35 -26.80 -5.35
C ASP A 32 3.46 -26.09 -4.03
N TRP A 33 4.70 -25.69 -3.66
CA TRP A 33 4.92 -24.92 -2.47
C TRP A 33 4.28 -23.53 -2.52
N LEU A 34 4.38 -22.81 -3.65
CA LEU A 34 3.75 -21.49 -3.79
C LEU A 34 2.22 -21.57 -3.72
N ASP A 35 1.63 -22.62 -4.25
CA ASP A 35 0.19 -22.84 -4.16
C ASP A 35 -0.23 -23.20 -2.72
N GLU A 36 0.58 -24.02 -2.01
CA GLU A 36 0.38 -24.31 -0.58
C GLU A 36 0.58 -23.04 0.27
N TYR A 37 1.63 -22.25 0.00
CA TYR A 37 1.90 -20.97 0.66
C TYR A 37 0.71 -20.01 0.52
N LEU A 38 0.16 -19.87 -0.68
CA LEU A 38 -0.98 -19.01 -0.94
C LEU A 38 -2.20 -19.46 -0.12
N ARG A 39 -2.55 -20.76 -0.19
CA ARG A 39 -3.70 -21.33 0.51
C ARG A 39 -3.55 -21.26 2.03
N THR A 40 -2.39 -21.64 2.56
CA THR A 40 -2.19 -21.82 4.00
C THR A 40 -1.87 -20.52 4.72
N TYR A 41 -1.12 -19.62 4.08
CA TYR A 41 -0.56 -18.45 4.77
C TYR A 41 -1.13 -17.11 4.28
N LYS A 42 -1.92 -17.10 3.20
CA LYS A 42 -2.44 -15.85 2.64
C LYS A 42 -3.96 -15.80 2.57
N ILE A 43 -4.62 -16.77 1.94
CA ILE A 43 -6.08 -16.78 1.84
C ILE A 43 -6.70 -16.84 3.23
N GLY A 44 -7.64 -15.92 3.51
CA GLY A 44 -8.29 -15.79 4.81
C GLY A 44 -7.42 -15.21 5.94
N ARG A 45 -6.12 -14.93 5.70
CA ARG A 45 -5.21 -14.33 6.70
C ARG A 45 -4.78 -12.90 6.37
N VAL A 46 -4.93 -12.51 5.12
CA VAL A 46 -4.74 -11.13 4.66
C VAL A 46 -6.02 -10.67 3.96
N CYS A 47 -6.17 -9.37 3.73
CA CYS A 47 -7.35 -8.90 2.97
C CYS A 47 -7.32 -9.44 1.53
N ASP A 48 -8.50 -9.67 0.95
CA ASP A 48 -8.67 -10.31 -0.37
C ASP A 48 -7.85 -9.62 -1.47
N SER A 49 -7.78 -8.29 -1.45
CA SER A 49 -6.98 -7.53 -2.42
C SER A 49 -5.48 -7.86 -2.33
N ARG A 50 -4.96 -8.15 -1.14
CA ARG A 50 -3.56 -8.54 -0.95
C ARG A 50 -3.33 -10.01 -1.33
N ALA A 51 -4.28 -10.89 -1.01
CA ALA A 51 -4.22 -12.28 -1.46
C ALA A 51 -4.21 -12.35 -2.99
N TYR A 52 -5.10 -11.62 -3.66
CA TYR A 52 -5.16 -11.51 -5.12
C TYR A 52 -3.88 -10.92 -5.73
N GLU A 53 -3.27 -9.90 -5.09
CA GLU A 53 -2.00 -9.33 -5.54
C GLU A 53 -0.89 -10.39 -5.50
N ILE A 54 -0.79 -11.17 -4.41
CA ILE A 54 0.21 -12.25 -4.26
C ILE A 54 -0.03 -13.34 -5.29
N GLU A 55 -1.26 -13.81 -5.46
CA GLU A 55 -1.64 -14.78 -6.48
C GLU A 55 -1.26 -14.31 -7.89
N SER A 56 -1.58 -13.06 -8.22
CA SER A 56 -1.21 -12.45 -9.50
C SER A 56 0.30 -12.40 -9.71
N VAL A 57 1.07 -12.09 -8.67
CA VAL A 57 2.54 -12.10 -8.72
C VAL A 57 3.06 -13.51 -8.97
N ILE A 58 2.55 -14.51 -8.27
CA ILE A 58 2.95 -15.92 -8.46
C ILE A 58 2.67 -16.34 -9.90
N ARG A 59 1.46 -16.09 -10.39
CA ARG A 59 1.01 -16.52 -11.71
C ARG A 59 1.70 -15.79 -12.86
N LEU A 60 1.91 -14.48 -12.76
CA LEU A 60 2.37 -13.64 -13.88
C LEU A 60 3.87 -13.31 -13.82
N HIS A 61 4.50 -13.37 -12.65
CA HIS A 61 5.86 -12.89 -12.46
C HIS A 61 6.81 -13.91 -11.82
N ILE A 62 6.31 -15.01 -11.28
CA ILE A 62 7.15 -16.10 -10.77
C ILE A 62 7.11 -17.30 -11.72
N LYS A 63 5.97 -17.99 -11.79
CA LYS A 63 5.84 -19.23 -12.58
C LYS A 63 6.34 -19.12 -14.02
N PRO A 64 6.14 -18.00 -14.79
CA PRO A 64 6.63 -17.92 -16.17
C PRO A 64 8.14 -17.70 -16.30
N HIS A 65 8.85 -17.35 -15.22
CA HIS A 65 10.26 -16.97 -15.28
C HIS A 65 11.20 -17.93 -14.55
N VAL A 66 10.69 -19.02 -14.00
CA VAL A 66 11.49 -20.07 -13.37
C VAL A 66 11.00 -21.46 -13.80
N ALA A 67 11.92 -22.41 -13.96
CA ALA A 67 11.56 -23.80 -14.15
C ALA A 67 10.94 -24.37 -12.86
N ASN A 68 9.96 -25.27 -12.97
CA ASN A 68 9.41 -25.97 -11.82
C ASN A 68 10.32 -27.13 -11.41
N LYS A 69 11.20 -26.91 -10.46
CA LYS A 69 12.11 -27.89 -9.86
C LYS A 69 11.95 -27.97 -8.35
N LEU A 70 12.60 -28.89 -7.68
CA LEU A 70 12.54 -29.01 -6.22
C LEU A 70 13.06 -27.74 -5.55
N LEU A 71 12.48 -27.36 -4.43
CA LEU A 71 12.90 -26.18 -3.67
C LEU A 71 14.38 -26.17 -3.30
N CYS A 72 14.95 -27.33 -3.00
CA CYS A 72 16.35 -27.49 -2.64
C CYS A 72 17.32 -27.36 -3.82
N GLU A 73 16.83 -27.40 -5.05
CA GLU A 73 17.65 -27.31 -6.27
C GLU A 73 17.81 -25.86 -6.77
N TYR A 74 17.11 -24.91 -6.18
CA TYR A 74 17.24 -23.51 -6.57
C TYR A 74 18.52 -22.89 -6.03
N LEU A 75 19.17 -22.13 -6.89
CA LEU A 75 20.32 -21.29 -6.54
C LEU A 75 19.90 -19.83 -6.47
N PRO A 76 20.60 -18.98 -5.73
CA PRO A 76 20.33 -17.55 -5.68
C PRO A 76 20.24 -16.90 -7.05
N CYS A 77 21.10 -17.31 -8.00
CA CYS A 77 21.12 -16.79 -9.37
C CYS A 77 19.82 -17.11 -10.17
N ASP A 78 19.15 -18.22 -9.90
CA ASP A 78 17.85 -18.55 -10.54
C ASP A 78 16.81 -17.49 -10.19
N ILE A 79 16.78 -17.11 -8.91
CA ILE A 79 15.83 -16.11 -8.42
C ILE A 79 16.19 -14.71 -8.92
N GLU A 80 17.47 -14.35 -8.94
CA GLU A 80 17.93 -13.07 -9.47
C GLU A 80 17.60 -12.92 -10.97
N ASN A 81 17.80 -13.97 -11.75
CA ASN A 81 17.44 -13.99 -13.16
C ASN A 81 15.92 -13.81 -13.36
N ALA A 82 15.10 -14.52 -12.59
CA ALA A 82 13.65 -14.36 -12.62
C ALA A 82 13.22 -12.93 -12.24
N LEU A 83 13.81 -12.34 -11.21
CA LEU A 83 13.53 -10.97 -10.79
C LEU A 83 13.94 -9.95 -11.87
N ASN A 84 15.01 -10.21 -12.61
CA ASN A 84 15.46 -9.33 -13.69
C ASN A 84 14.51 -9.32 -14.89
N CYS A 85 13.73 -10.38 -15.11
CA CYS A 85 12.68 -10.41 -16.12
C CYS A 85 11.51 -9.47 -15.79
N VAL A 86 11.32 -9.08 -14.52
CA VAL A 86 10.24 -8.19 -14.10
C VAL A 86 10.63 -6.73 -14.32
N ARG A 87 10.18 -6.11 -15.42
CA ARG A 87 10.54 -4.74 -15.79
C ARG A 87 10.14 -3.66 -14.80
N ASN A 88 8.90 -3.75 -14.26
CA ASN A 88 8.39 -2.75 -13.33
C ASN A 88 9.05 -2.91 -11.96
N SER A 89 9.77 -1.88 -11.49
CA SER A 89 10.54 -1.93 -10.24
C SER A 89 9.69 -2.18 -8.98
N ARG A 90 8.46 -1.66 -8.94
CA ARG A 90 7.53 -1.93 -7.83
C ARG A 90 7.05 -3.39 -7.84
N THR A 91 6.69 -3.89 -9.01
CA THR A 91 6.28 -5.29 -9.16
C THR A 91 7.45 -6.21 -8.83
N ARG A 92 8.67 -5.87 -9.25
CA ARG A 92 9.90 -6.60 -8.91
C ARG A 92 10.12 -6.64 -7.39
N GLU A 93 9.97 -5.51 -6.69
CA GLU A 93 10.04 -5.48 -5.22
C GLU A 93 8.98 -6.38 -4.59
N THR A 94 7.74 -6.35 -5.08
CA THR A 94 6.66 -7.22 -4.57
C THR A 94 6.97 -8.71 -4.86
N THR A 95 7.49 -9.02 -6.04
CA THR A 95 7.92 -10.38 -6.42
C THR A 95 9.03 -10.88 -5.49
N TYR A 96 10.05 -10.04 -5.24
CA TYR A 96 11.10 -10.33 -4.25
C TYR A 96 10.51 -10.62 -2.86
N GLN A 97 9.54 -9.82 -2.39
CA GLN A 97 8.90 -10.02 -1.09
C GLN A 97 8.14 -11.36 -1.02
N VAL A 98 7.49 -11.77 -2.11
CA VAL A 98 6.79 -13.07 -2.18
C VAL A 98 7.79 -14.22 -2.11
N TYR A 99 8.89 -14.17 -2.87
CA TYR A 99 9.96 -15.15 -2.78
C TYR A 99 10.52 -15.22 -1.37
N ASN A 100 10.95 -14.08 -0.82
CA ASN A 100 11.58 -14.02 0.49
C ASN A 100 10.69 -14.58 1.60
N GLU A 101 9.40 -14.25 1.59
CA GLU A 101 8.48 -14.77 2.60
C GLU A 101 8.18 -16.26 2.39
N SER A 102 8.02 -16.71 1.14
CA SER A 102 7.74 -18.11 0.84
C SER A 102 8.93 -19.01 1.21
N PHE A 103 10.16 -18.65 0.86
CA PHE A 103 11.35 -19.42 1.23
C PHE A 103 11.62 -19.38 2.74
N ARG A 104 11.39 -18.25 3.40
CA ARG A 104 11.47 -18.17 4.88
C ARG A 104 10.47 -19.11 5.56
N LEU A 105 9.27 -19.27 5.01
CA LEU A 105 8.26 -20.21 5.49
C LEU A 105 8.60 -21.65 5.10
N ALA A 106 9.15 -21.90 3.92
CA ALA A 106 9.65 -23.21 3.51
C ALA A 106 10.71 -23.73 4.50
N ARG A 107 11.65 -22.86 4.89
CA ARG A 107 12.64 -23.20 5.94
C ARG A 107 11.98 -23.50 7.29
N LYS A 108 10.99 -22.72 7.71
CA LYS A 108 10.25 -22.99 8.97
C LYS A 108 9.51 -24.32 8.93
N ASN A 109 9.01 -24.72 7.77
CA ASN A 109 8.35 -26.02 7.56
C ASN A 109 9.36 -27.15 7.25
N ARG A 110 10.66 -26.91 7.36
CA ARG A 110 11.73 -27.88 7.06
C ARG A 110 11.68 -28.46 5.66
N LEU A 111 11.21 -27.66 4.68
CA LEU A 111 11.20 -28.06 3.26
C LEU A 111 12.54 -27.73 2.58
N VAL A 112 13.28 -26.82 3.16
CA VAL A 112 14.66 -26.44 2.80
C VAL A 112 15.50 -26.26 4.06
N ILE A 113 16.79 -26.50 3.96
CA ILE A 113 17.74 -26.36 5.07
C ILE A 113 18.10 -24.90 5.27
N THR A 114 18.44 -24.23 4.19
CA THR A 114 18.84 -22.81 4.16
C THR A 114 17.81 -21.97 3.40
N ASN A 115 17.76 -20.71 3.72
CA ASN A 115 16.93 -19.77 2.95
C ASN A 115 17.80 -19.11 1.88
N ILE A 116 17.67 -19.54 0.63
CA ILE A 116 18.47 -19.01 -0.50
C ILE A 116 18.30 -17.50 -0.68
N MET A 117 17.20 -16.92 -0.18
CA MET A 117 16.95 -15.48 -0.27
C MET A 117 17.87 -14.64 0.61
N ASP A 118 18.60 -15.27 1.54
CA ASP A 118 19.61 -14.58 2.36
C ASP A 118 20.81 -14.14 1.48
N ASP A 119 21.06 -14.86 0.36
CA ASP A 119 22.12 -14.58 -0.61
C ASP A 119 21.62 -13.83 -1.86
N VAL A 120 20.32 -13.63 -2.00
CA VAL A 120 19.73 -12.86 -3.12
C VAL A 120 19.72 -11.37 -2.80
N LYS A 121 20.26 -10.55 -3.73
CA LYS A 121 20.29 -9.11 -3.58
C LYS A 121 18.90 -8.52 -3.37
N ARG A 122 18.72 -7.80 -2.28
CA ARG A 122 17.46 -7.15 -1.95
C ARG A 122 17.06 -6.13 -3.00
N VAL A 123 15.83 -6.25 -3.50
CA VAL A 123 15.25 -5.31 -4.46
C VAL A 123 14.52 -4.20 -3.71
N HIS A 124 14.81 -2.96 -4.06
CA HIS A 124 14.11 -1.79 -3.54
C HIS A 124 13.49 -0.99 -4.67
N HIS A 125 12.25 -0.57 -4.47
CA HIS A 125 11.59 0.40 -5.33
C HIS A 125 11.64 1.79 -4.69
N ASN A 126 12.28 2.73 -5.37
CA ASN A 126 12.29 4.14 -4.96
C ASN A 126 10.91 4.76 -5.19
N ARG A 127 10.14 4.86 -4.12
CA ARG A 127 8.81 5.49 -4.17
C ARG A 127 8.97 6.99 -4.37
N LYS A 128 8.42 7.51 -5.46
CA LYS A 128 8.29 8.96 -5.62
C LYS A 128 7.39 9.48 -4.49
N LYS A 129 7.85 10.49 -3.78
CA LYS A 129 7.03 11.15 -2.76
C LYS A 129 5.83 11.79 -3.44
N GLY A 130 4.63 11.58 -2.88
CA GLY A 130 3.45 12.31 -3.31
C GLY A 130 3.65 13.82 -3.05
N ARG A 131 3.19 14.65 -3.97
CA ARG A 131 3.19 16.10 -3.81
C ARG A 131 1.78 16.67 -3.87
N ALA A 132 1.59 17.83 -3.29
CA ALA A 132 0.39 18.63 -3.49
C ALA A 132 0.42 19.34 -4.86
N LEU A 133 -0.73 19.74 -5.35
CA LEU A 133 -0.84 20.65 -6.48
C LEU A 133 -0.47 22.07 -6.03
N SER A 134 0.27 22.78 -6.86
CA SER A 134 0.40 24.23 -6.71
C SER A 134 -0.95 24.91 -6.91
N SER A 135 -1.10 26.18 -6.51
CA SER A 135 -2.36 26.92 -6.70
C SER A 135 -2.75 27.04 -8.18
N LYS A 136 -1.76 27.18 -9.07
CA LYS A 136 -1.97 27.20 -10.52
C LYS A 136 -2.44 25.84 -11.04
N GLU A 137 -1.83 24.75 -10.60
CA GLU A 137 -2.22 23.38 -10.99
C GLU A 137 -3.61 23.02 -10.45
N GLN A 138 -3.93 23.43 -9.23
CA GLN A 138 -5.25 23.23 -8.64
C GLN A 138 -6.33 23.98 -9.43
N SER A 139 -6.10 25.25 -9.77
CA SER A 139 -7.02 26.04 -10.60
C SER A 139 -7.19 25.43 -12.00
N LYS A 140 -6.10 24.94 -12.61
CA LYS A 140 -6.15 24.23 -13.89
C LYS A 140 -6.99 22.95 -13.76
N LEU A 141 -6.76 22.16 -12.70
CA LEU A 141 -7.50 20.92 -12.48
C LEU A 141 -9.01 21.18 -12.30
N LEU A 142 -9.38 22.19 -11.50
CA LEU A 142 -10.80 22.55 -11.30
C LEU A 142 -11.49 22.89 -12.62
N LYS A 143 -10.83 23.59 -13.54
CA LYS A 143 -11.35 23.84 -14.90
C LYS A 143 -11.49 22.55 -15.72
N ILE A 144 -10.48 21.64 -15.64
CA ILE A 144 -10.47 20.37 -16.38
C ILE A 144 -11.60 19.43 -15.93
N ILE A 145 -11.93 19.40 -14.64
CA ILE A 145 -12.98 18.52 -14.11
C ILE A 145 -14.38 19.12 -14.27
N GLN A 146 -14.50 20.40 -14.56
CA GLN A 146 -15.79 21.10 -14.70
C GLN A 146 -16.65 20.46 -15.79
N GLY A 147 -17.91 20.18 -15.48
CA GLY A 147 -18.84 19.50 -16.37
C GLY A 147 -18.60 18.00 -16.54
N ASN A 148 -17.57 17.43 -15.91
CA ASN A 148 -17.34 15.99 -15.93
C ASN A 148 -18.35 15.26 -15.04
N LYS A 149 -18.82 14.08 -15.47
CA LYS A 149 -19.72 13.22 -14.67
C LYS A 149 -19.25 13.01 -13.23
N PHE A 150 -17.94 12.97 -13.00
CA PHE A 150 -17.33 12.70 -11.70
C PHE A 150 -16.81 13.98 -11.01
N GLU A 151 -17.18 15.15 -11.50
CA GLU A 151 -16.72 16.45 -10.96
C GLU A 151 -16.96 16.56 -9.46
N SER A 152 -18.21 16.32 -9.02
CA SER A 152 -18.58 16.40 -7.59
C SER A 152 -17.74 15.44 -6.72
N TYR A 153 -17.46 14.25 -7.22
CA TYR A 153 -16.62 13.30 -6.51
C TYR A 153 -15.15 13.77 -6.37
N TYR A 154 -14.56 14.31 -7.43
CA TYR A 154 -13.19 14.83 -7.38
C TYR A 154 -13.09 16.07 -6.49
N LYS A 155 -14.09 16.96 -6.55
CA LYS A 155 -14.19 18.12 -5.64
C LYS A 155 -14.34 17.65 -4.19
N PHE A 156 -15.16 16.63 -3.94
CA PHE A 156 -15.31 16.04 -2.60
C PHE A 156 -13.97 15.54 -2.04
N LEU A 157 -13.20 14.79 -2.81
CA LEU A 157 -11.87 14.32 -2.37
C LEU A 157 -10.91 15.49 -2.08
N LEU A 158 -10.96 16.54 -2.89
CA LEU A 158 -10.12 17.73 -2.73
C LEU A 158 -10.51 18.54 -1.47
N LEU A 159 -11.79 18.62 -1.13
CA LEU A 159 -12.32 19.44 -0.04
C LEU A 159 -12.39 18.69 1.30
N SER A 160 -12.41 17.36 1.28
CA SER A 160 -12.50 16.53 2.49
C SER A 160 -11.18 15.85 2.88
N GLY A 161 -10.24 15.74 1.93
CA GLY A 161 -9.03 14.95 2.10
C GLY A 161 -9.27 13.44 2.24
N ALA A 162 -10.47 12.95 1.94
CA ALA A 162 -10.79 11.53 2.02
C ALA A 162 -9.95 10.70 1.03
N ARG A 163 -9.68 9.43 1.39
CA ARG A 163 -9.12 8.46 0.43
C ARG A 163 -10.18 8.11 -0.62
N LYS A 164 -9.74 7.68 -1.80
CA LYS A 164 -10.65 7.29 -2.88
C LYS A 164 -11.74 6.29 -2.42
N SER A 165 -11.38 5.24 -1.73
CA SER A 165 -12.35 4.26 -1.23
C SER A 165 -13.26 4.83 -0.14
N GLU A 166 -12.74 5.67 0.74
CA GLU A 166 -13.52 6.35 1.80
C GLU A 166 -14.58 7.27 1.19
N GLY A 167 -14.22 8.08 0.18
CA GLY A 167 -15.18 8.97 -0.47
C GLY A 167 -16.33 8.22 -1.18
N LEU A 168 -16.08 7.00 -1.65
CA LEU A 168 -17.14 6.16 -2.26
C LEU A 168 -18.02 5.45 -1.22
N SER A 169 -17.60 5.37 0.03
CA SER A 169 -18.36 4.72 1.11
C SER A 169 -19.22 5.70 1.94
N VAL A 170 -19.23 6.97 1.60
CA VAL A 170 -20.03 7.98 2.32
C VAL A 170 -21.51 7.81 1.98
N THR A 171 -22.32 7.78 3.03
CA THR A 171 -23.79 7.70 2.94
C THR A 171 -24.45 9.00 3.40
N ALA A 172 -25.75 9.11 3.20
CA ALA A 172 -26.56 10.23 3.73
C ALA A 172 -26.47 10.36 5.26
N GLU A 173 -26.42 9.22 5.94
CA GLU A 173 -26.36 9.15 7.41
C GLU A 173 -25.03 9.67 7.98
N ASP A 174 -23.98 9.69 7.13
CA ASP A 174 -22.67 10.19 7.53
C ASP A 174 -22.60 11.73 7.54
N ILE A 175 -23.64 12.42 7.05
CA ILE A 175 -23.66 13.87 6.92
C ILE A 175 -24.51 14.48 8.00
N ASP A 176 -23.89 15.18 8.94
CA ASP A 176 -24.57 15.93 9.99
C ASP A 176 -24.62 17.41 9.63
N TYR A 177 -25.74 17.82 9.05
CA TYR A 177 -25.97 19.22 8.67
C TYR A 177 -26.14 20.14 9.88
N LYS A 178 -26.60 19.61 11.03
CA LYS A 178 -26.79 20.39 12.26
C LYS A 178 -25.47 20.78 12.89
N ASN A 179 -24.58 19.80 13.03
CA ASN A 179 -23.24 20.02 13.60
C ASN A 179 -22.21 20.42 12.54
N ASN A 180 -22.60 20.50 11.27
CA ASN A 180 -21.73 20.83 10.14
C ASN A 180 -20.53 19.90 10.03
N THR A 181 -20.74 18.60 10.16
CA THR A 181 -19.68 17.57 10.12
C THR A 181 -20.03 16.45 9.15
N ILE A 182 -19.01 15.71 8.74
CA ILE A 182 -19.15 14.50 7.93
C ILE A 182 -18.31 13.39 8.52
N HIS A 183 -18.89 12.21 8.65
CA HIS A 183 -18.22 11.00 9.12
C HIS A 183 -17.55 10.29 7.94
N ILE A 184 -16.25 10.09 8.01
CA ILE A 184 -15.47 9.33 7.02
C ILE A 184 -15.15 7.98 7.63
N ARG A 185 -15.87 6.96 7.21
CA ARG A 185 -15.71 5.58 7.69
C ARG A 185 -14.38 5.00 7.20
N GLY A 186 -13.56 4.55 8.13
CA GLY A 186 -12.24 3.99 7.84
C GLY A 186 -12.23 2.47 7.87
N THR A 187 -11.60 1.84 6.89
CA THR A 187 -11.57 0.37 6.75
C THR A 187 -10.25 -0.28 7.12
N LYS A 188 -9.14 0.48 7.25
CA LYS A 188 -7.79 -0.10 7.38
C LYS A 188 -7.18 -0.04 8.77
N THR A 189 -7.50 0.98 9.55
CA THR A 189 -6.92 1.19 10.90
C THR A 189 -7.92 1.91 11.78
N LEU A 190 -7.86 1.71 13.10
CA LEU A 190 -8.70 2.41 14.08
C LEU A 190 -8.70 3.94 13.92
N GLY A 191 -7.56 4.53 13.51
CA GLY A 191 -7.46 5.97 13.28
C GLY A 191 -8.00 6.43 11.93
N SER A 192 -8.44 5.53 11.05
CA SER A 192 -9.02 5.92 9.75
C SER A 192 -10.49 6.30 9.85
N ASP A 193 -11.19 5.84 10.89
CA ASP A 193 -12.57 6.23 11.21
C ASP A 193 -12.57 7.57 11.92
N ARG A 194 -13.25 8.57 11.34
CA ARG A 194 -13.14 9.96 11.82
C ARG A 194 -14.28 10.85 11.37
N VAL A 195 -14.55 11.86 12.20
CA VAL A 195 -15.48 12.94 11.85
C VAL A 195 -14.65 14.19 11.50
N ILE A 196 -14.97 14.80 10.39
CA ILE A 196 -14.34 16.05 9.92
C ILE A 196 -15.37 17.18 9.83
N PRO A 197 -15.02 18.42 10.17
CA PRO A 197 -15.90 19.56 9.95
C PRO A 197 -16.02 19.85 8.45
N MET A 198 -17.17 20.28 8.00
CA MET A 198 -17.37 20.71 6.64
C MET A 198 -17.02 22.20 6.49
N SER A 199 -16.09 22.50 5.59
CA SER A 199 -15.91 23.88 5.13
C SER A 199 -17.17 24.34 4.36
N LYS A 200 -17.35 25.64 4.20
CA LYS A 200 -18.48 26.21 3.42
C LYS A 200 -18.58 25.55 2.03
N ALA A 201 -17.46 25.45 1.32
CA ALA A 201 -17.41 24.84 -0.01
C ALA A 201 -17.75 23.34 0.01
N LEU A 202 -17.32 22.59 1.03
CA LEU A 202 -17.68 21.17 1.16
C LEU A 202 -19.17 21.01 1.46
N ARG A 203 -19.73 21.83 2.34
CA ARG A 203 -21.16 21.82 2.67
C ARG A 203 -22.02 22.13 1.43
N GLU A 204 -21.69 23.19 0.70
CA GLU A 204 -22.39 23.57 -0.53
C GLU A 204 -22.34 22.43 -1.56
N LEU A 205 -21.16 21.82 -1.74
CA LEU A 205 -20.99 20.69 -2.65
C LEU A 205 -21.89 19.50 -2.26
N VAL A 206 -21.87 19.11 -0.99
CA VAL A 206 -22.62 17.93 -0.50
C VAL A 206 -24.12 18.18 -0.56
N THR A 207 -24.58 19.42 -0.26
CA THR A 207 -25.99 19.80 -0.35
C THR A 207 -26.52 19.79 -1.79
N ALA A 208 -25.65 20.08 -2.76
CA ALA A 208 -26.01 20.10 -4.19
C ALA A 208 -26.06 18.70 -4.84
N ILE A 209 -25.59 17.64 -4.14
CA ILE A 209 -25.61 16.28 -4.67
C ILE A 209 -26.98 15.63 -4.41
N ASP A 210 -27.59 15.13 -5.47
CA ASP A 210 -28.78 14.27 -5.36
C ASP A 210 -28.37 12.88 -4.84
N ILE A 211 -28.71 12.60 -3.58
CA ILE A 211 -28.34 11.36 -2.90
C ILE A 211 -29.27 10.24 -3.36
N LYS A 212 -28.70 9.25 -4.06
CA LYS A 212 -29.43 8.09 -4.58
C LYS A 212 -29.14 6.85 -3.75
N HIS A 213 -30.18 6.10 -3.41
CA HIS A 213 -30.07 4.85 -2.66
C HIS A 213 -29.26 4.96 -1.35
N GLY A 214 -29.29 6.13 -0.69
CA GLY A 214 -28.58 6.39 0.55
C GLY A 214 -27.08 6.67 0.41
N TRP A 215 -26.48 6.54 -0.78
CA TRP A 215 -25.07 6.80 -1.04
C TRP A 215 -24.84 8.19 -1.64
N LEU A 216 -23.82 8.89 -1.14
CA LEU A 216 -23.42 10.17 -1.70
C LEU A 216 -22.90 10.03 -3.15
N PHE A 217 -22.20 8.92 -3.43
CA PHE A 217 -21.69 8.60 -4.76
C PHE A 217 -21.95 7.13 -5.10
N THR A 218 -22.58 6.86 -6.23
CA THR A 218 -22.92 5.51 -6.71
C THR A 218 -21.91 4.96 -7.74
N TYR A 219 -20.65 5.40 -7.67
CA TYR A 219 -19.60 5.01 -8.60
C TYR A 219 -18.75 3.86 -8.07
N THR A 220 -18.25 3.03 -8.99
CA THR A 220 -17.23 2.03 -8.63
C THR A 220 -15.83 2.61 -8.69
N GLN A 221 -14.89 2.03 -7.93
CA GLN A 221 -13.49 2.44 -7.98
C GLN A 221 -12.88 2.33 -9.38
N ASN A 222 -13.32 1.33 -10.17
CA ASN A 222 -12.83 1.12 -11.53
C ASN A 222 -13.32 2.21 -12.49
N GLN A 223 -14.59 2.62 -12.38
CA GLN A 223 -15.12 3.75 -13.14
C GLN A 223 -14.32 5.03 -12.86
N ILE A 224 -14.09 5.35 -11.59
CA ILE A 224 -13.29 6.53 -11.19
C ILE A 224 -11.87 6.46 -11.75
N ASN A 225 -11.18 5.32 -11.62
CA ASN A 225 -9.83 5.17 -12.12
C ASN A 225 -9.74 5.35 -13.64
N LYS A 226 -10.63 4.70 -14.40
CA LYS A 226 -10.66 4.82 -15.86
C LYS A 226 -10.98 6.24 -16.30
N ALA A 227 -11.96 6.90 -15.65
CA ALA A 227 -12.33 8.27 -15.96
C ALA A 227 -11.18 9.24 -15.66
N TRP A 228 -10.51 9.09 -14.52
CA TRP A 228 -9.35 9.90 -14.16
C TRP A 228 -8.19 9.74 -15.14
N GLN A 229 -7.88 8.52 -15.56
CA GLN A 229 -6.83 8.25 -16.57
C GLN A 229 -7.16 8.90 -17.92
N ARG A 230 -8.42 8.80 -18.38
CA ARG A 230 -8.87 9.44 -19.63
C ARG A 230 -8.74 10.96 -19.55
N LEU A 231 -9.17 11.56 -18.44
CA LEU A 231 -9.07 12.98 -18.18
C LEU A 231 -7.61 13.46 -18.21
N GLN A 232 -6.72 12.74 -17.53
CA GLN A 232 -5.28 13.05 -17.53
C GLN A 232 -4.68 13.00 -18.93
N LYS A 233 -5.02 11.96 -19.71
CA LYS A 233 -4.54 11.80 -21.09
C LYS A 233 -5.06 12.93 -21.98
N ALA A 234 -6.36 13.29 -21.89
CA ALA A 234 -6.97 14.32 -22.70
C ALA A 234 -6.38 15.72 -22.47
N HIS A 235 -5.93 16.01 -21.25
CA HIS A 235 -5.41 17.34 -20.87
C HIS A 235 -3.89 17.37 -20.65
N ASN A 236 -3.20 16.29 -21.01
CA ASN A 236 -1.75 16.14 -20.83
C ASN A 236 -1.28 16.54 -19.42
N VAL A 237 -1.95 15.98 -18.40
CA VAL A 237 -1.59 16.13 -16.98
C VAL A 237 -1.33 14.77 -16.36
N ASN A 238 -0.49 14.71 -15.35
CA ASN A 238 -0.18 13.46 -14.65
C ASN A 238 -0.21 13.67 -13.13
N TYR A 239 -1.41 13.64 -12.58
CA TYR A 239 -1.65 13.75 -11.16
C TYR A 239 -2.25 12.44 -10.62
N PRO A 240 -1.55 11.65 -9.80
CA PRO A 240 -2.19 10.55 -9.07
C PRO A 240 -3.41 11.06 -8.31
N LEU A 241 -4.52 10.32 -8.30
CA LEU A 241 -5.76 10.77 -7.63
C LEU A 241 -5.52 11.11 -6.13
N HIS A 242 -4.56 10.42 -5.50
CA HIS A 242 -4.16 10.71 -4.11
C HIS A 242 -3.53 12.10 -3.92
N THR A 243 -3.10 12.75 -5.00
CA THR A 243 -2.64 14.15 -5.00
C THR A 243 -3.70 15.13 -4.49
N LEU A 244 -5.00 14.84 -4.72
CA LEU A 244 -6.09 15.66 -4.20
C LEU A 244 -6.06 15.75 -2.67
N ARG A 245 -5.83 14.61 -2.01
CA ARG A 245 -5.69 14.54 -0.56
C ARG A 245 -4.42 15.25 -0.06
N HIS A 246 -3.31 15.13 -0.79
CA HIS A 246 -2.10 15.89 -0.46
C HIS A 246 -2.36 17.41 -0.58
N THR A 247 -3.09 17.81 -1.61
CA THR A 247 -3.45 19.22 -1.82
C THR A 247 -4.35 19.74 -0.70
N PHE A 248 -5.37 18.98 -0.28
CA PHE A 248 -6.19 19.33 0.88
C PHE A 248 -5.34 19.61 2.11
N ALA A 249 -4.46 18.68 2.47
CA ALA A 249 -3.63 18.83 3.65
C ALA A 249 -2.68 20.03 3.57
N THR A 250 -2.06 20.25 2.39
CA THR A 250 -1.20 21.39 2.15
C THR A 250 -1.98 22.72 2.32
N ARG A 251 -3.18 22.83 1.74
CA ARG A 251 -4.02 24.02 1.86
C ARG A 251 -4.45 24.27 3.29
N CYS A 252 -4.78 23.23 4.06
CA CYS A 252 -5.08 23.38 5.49
C CYS A 252 -3.88 23.95 6.26
N LEU A 253 -2.68 23.43 6.03
CA LEU A 253 -1.46 23.90 6.68
C LEU A 253 -1.11 25.34 6.28
N GLU A 254 -1.20 25.68 5.00
CA GLU A 254 -0.99 27.04 4.47
C GLU A 254 -1.98 28.06 5.06
N GLN A 255 -3.16 27.60 5.48
CA GLN A 255 -4.18 28.43 6.16
C GLN A 255 -4.03 28.44 7.69
N GLY A 256 -2.94 27.92 8.23
CA GLY A 256 -2.63 27.95 9.66
C GLY A 256 -3.30 26.84 10.49
N VAL A 257 -3.93 25.85 9.86
CA VAL A 257 -4.48 24.71 10.59
C VAL A 257 -3.33 23.88 11.15
N SER A 258 -3.36 23.59 12.45
CA SER A 258 -2.27 22.84 13.09
C SER A 258 -2.10 21.44 12.48
N ILE A 259 -0.86 20.98 12.39
CA ILE A 259 -0.52 19.66 11.82
C ILE A 259 -1.23 18.51 12.52
N ARG A 260 -1.49 18.60 13.82
CA ARG A 260 -2.24 17.61 14.60
C ARG A 260 -3.70 17.51 14.15
N VAL A 261 -4.32 18.65 13.87
CA VAL A 261 -5.71 18.71 13.38
C VAL A 261 -5.77 18.14 11.96
N VAL A 262 -4.84 18.52 11.08
CA VAL A 262 -4.74 17.97 9.73
C VAL A 262 -4.52 16.44 9.76
N GLN A 263 -3.64 15.97 10.65
CA GLN A 263 -3.42 14.53 10.87
C GLN A 263 -4.72 13.81 11.26
N LYS A 264 -5.49 14.36 12.20
CA LYS A 264 -6.79 13.83 12.63
C LYS A 264 -7.77 13.77 11.46
N TRP A 265 -7.92 14.86 10.70
CA TRP A 265 -8.82 14.91 9.53
C TRP A 265 -8.41 13.96 8.41
N LEU A 266 -7.12 13.71 8.25
CA LEU A 266 -6.62 12.72 7.30
C LEU A 266 -6.74 11.27 7.82
N GLY A 267 -6.84 11.04 9.12
CA GLY A 267 -6.81 9.70 9.71
C GLY A 267 -5.44 9.02 9.50
N HIS A 268 -4.36 9.74 9.79
CA HIS A 268 -3.01 9.18 9.82
C HIS A 268 -2.68 8.70 11.22
N SER A 269 -2.37 7.41 11.38
CA SER A 269 -2.02 6.81 12.67
C SER A 269 -0.69 7.34 13.25
N LYS A 270 0.22 7.83 12.38
CA LYS A 270 1.51 8.38 12.77
C LYS A 270 1.67 9.81 12.25
N ILE A 271 2.10 10.72 13.12
CA ILE A 271 2.36 12.14 12.77
C ILE A 271 3.48 12.27 11.74
N ASP A 272 4.49 11.39 11.81
CA ASP A 272 5.61 11.34 10.88
C ASP A 272 5.17 11.22 9.41
N THR A 273 4.03 10.53 9.17
CA THR A 273 3.49 10.40 7.80
C THR A 273 3.04 11.76 7.26
N THR A 274 2.44 12.60 8.11
CA THR A 274 2.02 13.95 7.73
C THR A 274 3.23 14.86 7.66
N ALA A 275 4.10 14.86 8.67
CA ALA A 275 5.28 15.71 8.73
C ALA A 275 6.22 15.51 7.52
N LYS A 276 6.57 14.25 7.19
CA LYS A 276 7.46 13.91 6.07
C LYS A 276 6.96 14.37 4.69
N ILE A 277 5.65 14.46 4.51
CA ILE A 277 5.05 14.88 3.23
C ILE A 277 5.03 16.41 3.13
N TYR A 278 4.84 17.09 4.25
CA TYR A 278 4.58 18.54 4.29
C TYR A 278 5.72 19.37 4.91
N THR A 279 6.92 18.81 5.06
CA THR A 279 8.10 19.46 5.62
C THR A 279 8.38 20.83 4.98
N HIS A 280 8.17 20.96 3.66
CA HIS A 280 8.40 22.21 2.92
C HIS A 280 7.42 23.34 3.33
N VAL A 281 6.19 23.01 3.71
CA VAL A 281 5.20 23.97 4.20
C VAL A 281 5.52 24.35 5.64
N LEU A 282 5.93 23.36 6.45
CA LEU A 282 6.32 23.60 7.85
C LEU A 282 7.52 24.52 7.96
N SER A 283 8.51 24.39 7.08
CA SER A 283 9.71 25.26 7.11
C SER A 283 9.41 26.73 6.74
N SER A 284 8.41 27.02 5.92
CA SER A 284 7.94 28.38 5.68
C SER A 284 7.18 28.94 6.90
N PHE A 285 6.35 28.10 7.50
CA PHE A 285 5.57 28.45 8.68
C PHE A 285 6.44 28.71 9.91
N GLU A 286 7.50 27.90 10.12
CA GLU A 286 8.47 28.11 11.21
C GLU A 286 9.15 29.49 11.13
N ARG A 287 9.44 29.99 9.92
CA ARG A 287 10.01 31.32 9.74
C ARG A 287 9.02 32.45 10.10
N GLU A 288 7.75 32.28 9.71
CA GLU A 288 6.69 33.25 10.04
C GLU A 288 6.38 33.25 11.54
N GLU A 289 6.33 32.07 12.17
CA GLU A 289 6.10 31.93 13.61
C GLU A 289 7.29 32.54 14.43
N CYS A 290 8.53 32.33 13.97
CA CYS A 290 9.69 32.92 14.59
C CYS A 290 9.64 34.46 14.61
N GLN A 291 9.08 35.09 13.56
CA GLN A 291 8.92 36.55 13.50
C GLN A 291 7.85 37.10 14.47
N LYS A 292 6.97 36.26 14.98
CA LYS A 292 5.94 36.62 15.97
C LYS A 292 6.47 36.64 17.41
N LEU A 293 7.64 36.02 17.64
CA LEU A 293 8.27 36.02 18.97
C LEU A 293 8.73 37.42 19.32
N LYS A 294 8.11 38.02 20.34
CA LYS A 294 8.53 39.26 20.97
C LYS A 294 9.20 38.89 22.29
N PHE A 295 10.50 39.07 22.39
CA PHE A 295 11.27 38.93 23.62
C PHE A 295 11.33 40.28 24.34
#